data_d39f9d7f2579a396fa9b2c97d685c87d
#
_entry.id   d39f9d7f2579a396fa9b2c97d685c87d
#
_cell.length_a   1.000
_cell.length_b   1.000
_cell.length_c   1.000
_cell.angle_alpha   90.00
_cell.angle_beta   90.00
_cell.angle_gamma   90.00
#
_symmetry.space_group_name_H-M   'P 1'
#
loop_
_entity.id
_entity.type
_entity.pdbx_description
1 polymer ?
#
loop_
_entity_poly.entity_id
_entity_poly.type
_entity_poly.pdbx_seq_one_letter_code
_entity_poly.pdbx_strand_id
1 'polypeptide(L)'
;TMPNYKPKFCMLTVLSQGPTSVIASYAITDDGGESIIETGCYITEENSGDSVKVISEQTESTDGSYRIRIGGLKQNSTYSLIPFAASRAGESKGEPTKITTTNAVVLEAAGKLEELIGEDKYSYTELSFVGSMNGDELNLLRQMAGRDFYGNETPGKLERINLADAKIVAGGGNYVESRYTQDDVVG
;
A
#
# COMPACT_ATOMS: atom_id res chain seq x y z
N THR A 1 -13.47 28.81 -31.38
CA THR A 1 -12.80 28.49 -30.12
C THR A 1 -13.78 27.72 -29.25
N MET A 2 -13.48 26.42 -28.97
CA MET A 2 -14.25 25.69 -27.98
C MET A 2 -14.04 26.35 -26.62
N PRO A 3 -15.08 26.46 -25.78
CA PRO A 3 -14.90 26.99 -24.44
C PRO A 3 -14.02 26.04 -23.64
N ASN A 4 -12.92 26.53 -23.08
CA ASN A 4 -12.09 25.78 -22.18
C ASN A 4 -12.85 25.57 -20.87
N TYR A 5 -13.07 24.33 -20.48
CA TYR A 5 -13.67 23.95 -19.22
C TYR A 5 -12.74 23.05 -18.41
N LYS A 6 -13.03 22.94 -17.12
CA LYS A 6 -12.18 22.19 -16.18
C LYS A 6 -12.21 20.69 -16.47
N PRO A 7 -11.11 19.96 -16.19
CA PRO A 7 -11.04 18.52 -16.37
C PRO A 7 -12.16 17.74 -15.65
N LYS A 8 -12.55 16.59 -16.22
CA LYS A 8 -13.50 15.63 -15.64
C LYS A 8 -12.85 14.29 -15.39
N PHE A 9 -13.37 13.53 -14.43
CA PHE A 9 -12.78 12.29 -13.94
C PHE A 9 -13.71 11.09 -14.04
N CYS A 10 -13.09 9.89 -14.15
CA CYS A 10 -13.67 8.65 -13.65
C CYS A 10 -13.48 8.55 -12.13
N MET A 11 -14.28 7.68 -11.51
CA MET A 11 -14.14 7.36 -10.09
C MET A 11 -12.77 6.75 -9.81
N LEU A 12 -12.15 7.15 -8.69
CA LEU A 12 -10.90 6.58 -8.21
C LEU A 12 -11.14 5.12 -7.76
N THR A 13 -10.24 4.24 -8.19
CA THR A 13 -10.23 2.82 -7.82
C THR A 13 -9.02 2.52 -6.96
N VAL A 14 -9.23 1.89 -5.80
CA VAL A 14 -8.15 1.40 -4.94
C VAL A 14 -7.63 0.09 -5.52
N LEU A 15 -6.34 0.05 -5.88
CA LEU A 15 -5.68 -1.12 -6.45
C LEU A 15 -5.05 -2.00 -5.37
N SER A 16 -4.48 -1.37 -4.34
CA SER A 16 -3.83 -2.05 -3.22
C SER A 16 -3.87 -1.15 -2.00
N GLN A 17 -4.00 -1.73 -0.83
CA GLN A 17 -4.02 -1.01 0.44
C GLN A 17 -3.16 -1.74 1.47
N GLY A 18 -2.21 -1.01 2.03
CA GLY A 18 -1.42 -1.41 3.18
C GLY A 18 -1.91 -0.75 4.47
N PRO A 19 -1.27 -1.05 5.61
CA PRO A 19 -1.59 -0.42 6.89
C PRO A 19 -1.23 1.06 6.94
N THR A 20 -0.25 1.52 6.15
CA THR A 20 0.22 2.91 6.12
C THR A 20 0.32 3.49 4.71
N SER A 21 -0.19 2.78 3.71
CA SER A 21 -0.17 3.23 2.31
C SER A 21 -1.37 2.75 1.51
N VAL A 22 -1.59 3.39 0.38
CA VAL A 22 -2.58 3.00 -0.62
C VAL A 22 -2.02 3.24 -2.02
N ILE A 23 -2.33 2.35 -2.94
CA ILE A 23 -2.12 2.54 -4.38
C ILE A 23 -3.49 2.66 -5.01
N ALA A 24 -3.73 3.73 -5.74
CA ALA A 24 -4.99 4.00 -6.42
C ALA A 24 -4.76 4.36 -7.89
N SER A 25 -5.81 4.21 -8.67
CA SER A 25 -5.84 4.61 -10.08
C SER A 25 -7.09 5.46 -10.33
N TYR A 26 -6.96 6.46 -11.19
CA TYR A 26 -8.05 7.28 -11.68
C TYR A 26 -7.76 7.68 -13.12
N ALA A 27 -8.77 8.07 -13.87
CA ALA A 27 -8.61 8.55 -15.24
C ALA A 27 -9.24 9.94 -15.39
N ILE A 28 -8.62 10.77 -16.21
CA ILE A 28 -9.17 12.03 -16.67
C ILE A 28 -9.95 11.73 -17.95
N THR A 29 -11.27 11.85 -17.91
CA THR A 29 -12.15 11.49 -19.03
C THR A 29 -12.30 12.61 -20.06
N ASP A 30 -11.95 13.83 -19.65
CA ASP A 30 -12.06 15.03 -20.47
C ASP A 30 -11.09 16.07 -19.89
N ASP A 31 -10.09 16.47 -20.64
CA ASP A 31 -9.10 17.48 -20.24
C ASP A 31 -9.61 18.92 -20.36
N GLY A 32 -10.80 19.11 -20.91
CA GLY A 32 -11.37 20.43 -21.14
C GLY A 32 -10.81 21.17 -22.34
N GLY A 33 -10.07 20.47 -23.22
CA GLY A 33 -9.40 21.06 -24.39
C GLY A 33 -8.09 21.79 -24.05
N GLU A 34 -7.55 21.58 -22.85
CA GLU A 34 -6.28 22.15 -22.37
C GLU A 34 -5.39 21.07 -21.78
N SER A 35 -4.09 21.18 -21.97
CA SER A 35 -3.15 20.24 -21.39
C SER A 35 -3.22 20.25 -19.85
N ILE A 36 -3.19 19.07 -19.26
CA ILE A 36 -3.10 18.89 -17.80
C ILE A 36 -1.70 19.34 -17.37
N ILE A 37 -1.66 20.26 -16.41
CA ILE A 37 -0.43 20.83 -15.82
C ILE A 37 -0.01 20.03 -14.60
N GLU A 38 -0.98 19.62 -13.79
CA GLU A 38 -0.77 18.92 -12.53
C GLU A 38 -1.97 18.01 -12.24
N THR A 39 -1.71 16.80 -11.75
CA THR A 39 -2.75 15.89 -11.30
C THR A 39 -2.28 15.07 -10.10
N GLY A 40 -3.20 14.56 -9.32
CA GLY A 40 -2.89 13.80 -8.11
C GLY A 40 -4.14 13.52 -7.29
N CYS A 41 -3.97 13.49 -5.97
CA CYS A 41 -5.02 13.19 -5.05
C CYS A 41 -4.92 14.07 -3.79
N TYR A 42 -6.04 14.62 -3.36
CA TYR A 42 -6.19 15.14 -2.01
C TYR A 42 -6.54 13.98 -1.08
N ILE A 43 -5.84 13.89 0.05
CA ILE A 43 -6.12 12.92 1.09
C ILE A 43 -6.47 13.66 2.38
N THR A 44 -7.60 13.30 2.98
CA THR A 44 -8.10 13.92 4.21
C THR A 44 -8.38 12.84 5.23
N GLU A 45 -7.76 12.94 6.41
CA GLU A 45 -8.08 12.08 7.55
C GLU A 45 -9.39 12.53 8.18
N GLU A 46 -10.36 11.63 8.36
CA GLU A 46 -11.71 11.97 8.85
C GLU A 46 -11.68 12.62 10.24
N ASN A 47 -10.79 12.15 11.14
CA ASN A 47 -10.77 12.62 12.51
C ASN A 47 -10.09 13.99 12.70
N SER A 48 -9.09 14.32 11.87
CA SER A 48 -8.37 15.61 11.98
C SER A 48 -8.92 16.67 11.04
N GLY A 49 -9.51 16.24 9.92
CA GLY A 49 -9.90 17.13 8.83
C GLY A 49 -8.72 17.71 8.04
N ASP A 50 -7.48 17.32 8.40
CA ASP A 50 -6.27 17.75 7.69
C ASP A 50 -6.23 17.14 6.31
N SER A 51 -6.09 17.99 5.29
CA SER A 51 -6.02 17.59 3.90
C SER A 51 -4.62 17.82 3.34
N VAL A 52 -4.05 16.78 2.75
CA VAL A 52 -2.73 16.83 2.11
C VAL A 52 -2.92 16.61 0.61
N LYS A 53 -2.24 17.44 -0.19
CA LYS A 53 -2.20 17.31 -1.66
C LYS A 53 -1.00 16.45 -2.05
N VAL A 54 -1.25 15.33 -2.70
CA VAL A 54 -0.23 14.42 -3.22
C VAL A 54 -0.25 14.49 -4.75
N ILE A 55 0.86 14.84 -5.36
CA ILE A 55 0.99 14.97 -6.81
C ILE A 55 1.41 13.63 -7.40
N SER A 56 0.80 13.24 -8.52
CA SER A 56 1.21 12.06 -9.26
C SER A 56 2.52 12.34 -9.99
N GLU A 57 3.54 11.52 -9.75
CA GLU A 57 4.82 11.59 -10.46
C GLU A 57 4.77 10.86 -11.80
N GLN A 58 3.73 10.10 -12.05
CA GLN A 58 3.57 9.33 -13.28
C GLN A 58 2.94 10.17 -14.38
N THR A 59 3.50 10.03 -15.57
CA THR A 59 2.84 10.46 -16.82
C THR A 59 1.62 9.56 -17.07
N GLU A 60 0.64 10.10 -17.78
CA GLU A 60 -0.53 9.36 -18.24
C GLU A 60 -0.13 8.03 -18.89
N SER A 61 -0.77 6.96 -18.50
CA SER A 61 -0.58 5.65 -19.17
C SER A 61 -1.28 5.64 -20.53
N THR A 62 -0.97 4.64 -21.36
CA THR A 62 -1.55 4.51 -22.72
C THR A 62 -3.07 4.36 -22.74
N ASP A 63 -3.69 4.03 -21.61
CA ASP A 63 -5.14 3.90 -21.43
C ASP A 63 -5.80 5.15 -20.81
N GLY A 64 -5.07 6.25 -20.65
CA GLY A 64 -5.56 7.50 -20.05
C GLY A 64 -5.67 7.47 -18.53
N SER A 65 -5.14 6.44 -17.86
CA SER A 65 -5.16 6.35 -16.40
C SER A 65 -3.90 6.88 -15.75
N TYR A 66 -4.05 7.37 -14.53
CA TYR A 66 -2.97 7.76 -13.64
C TYR A 66 -2.94 6.81 -12.44
N ARG A 67 -1.76 6.40 -12.04
CA ARG A 67 -1.54 5.59 -10.85
C ARG A 67 -0.81 6.43 -9.81
N ILE A 68 -1.29 6.42 -8.57
CA ILE A 68 -0.70 7.16 -7.47
C ILE A 68 -0.49 6.26 -6.26
N ARG A 69 0.67 6.37 -5.62
CA ARG A 69 0.95 5.77 -4.32
C ARG A 69 0.97 6.86 -3.26
N ILE A 70 0.19 6.67 -2.21
CA ILE A 70 0.11 7.55 -1.05
C ILE A 70 0.61 6.76 0.16
N GLY A 71 1.71 7.21 0.76
CA GLY A 71 2.31 6.62 1.96
C GLY A 71 2.17 7.52 3.19
N GLY A 72 2.71 7.06 4.32
CA GLY A 72 2.73 7.83 5.57
C GLY A 72 1.37 7.95 6.25
N LEU A 73 0.40 7.10 5.92
CA LEU A 73 -0.90 7.06 6.55
C LEU A 73 -0.79 6.49 7.98
N LYS A 74 -1.64 6.96 8.88
CA LYS A 74 -1.79 6.35 10.19
C LYS A 74 -2.53 5.03 10.09
N GLN A 75 -2.14 4.06 10.90
CA GLN A 75 -2.85 2.79 11.03
C GLN A 75 -4.23 2.99 11.67
N ASN A 76 -5.16 2.11 11.37
CA ASN A 76 -6.50 2.10 11.94
C ASN A 76 -7.21 3.46 11.84
N SER A 77 -7.07 4.11 10.69
CA SER A 77 -7.59 5.45 10.42
C SER A 77 -8.34 5.48 9.10
N THR A 78 -9.40 6.29 9.05
CA THR A 78 -10.23 6.46 7.85
C THR A 78 -9.83 7.73 7.11
N TYR A 79 -9.68 7.61 5.80
CA TYR A 79 -9.31 8.69 4.88
C TYR A 79 -10.31 8.82 3.74
N SER A 80 -10.46 10.05 3.27
CA SER A 80 -11.12 10.38 2.02
C SER A 80 -10.09 10.74 0.97
N LEU A 81 -10.12 10.06 -0.17
CA LEU A 81 -9.25 10.26 -1.33
C LEU A 81 -10.06 10.95 -2.43
N ILE A 82 -9.59 12.10 -2.91
CA ILE A 82 -10.26 12.88 -3.94
C ILE A 82 -9.27 13.16 -5.07
N PRO A 83 -9.38 12.56 -6.26
CA PRO A 83 -8.51 12.88 -7.39
C PRO A 83 -8.73 14.32 -7.84
N PHE A 84 -7.66 14.97 -8.27
CA PHE A 84 -7.72 16.32 -8.85
C PHE A 84 -6.88 16.40 -10.13
N ALA A 85 -7.22 17.35 -10.97
CA ALA A 85 -6.38 17.79 -12.09
C ALA A 85 -6.52 19.30 -12.29
N ALA A 86 -5.42 19.91 -12.69
CA ALA A 86 -5.34 21.32 -12.99
C ALA A 86 -4.88 21.52 -14.43
N SER A 87 -5.53 22.45 -15.12
CA SER A 87 -5.20 22.99 -16.42
C SER A 87 -5.17 24.53 -16.35
N ARG A 88 -4.93 25.20 -17.46
CA ARG A 88 -5.06 26.67 -17.53
C ARG A 88 -6.48 27.17 -17.25
N ALA A 89 -7.49 26.33 -17.48
CA ALA A 89 -8.87 26.64 -17.16
C ALA A 89 -9.20 26.57 -15.66
N GLY A 90 -8.27 26.03 -14.86
CA GLY A 90 -8.37 25.89 -13.40
C GLY A 90 -8.34 24.43 -12.93
N GLU A 91 -8.42 24.25 -11.61
CA GLU A 91 -8.45 22.93 -10.95
C GLU A 91 -9.88 22.41 -10.85
N SER A 92 -10.02 21.11 -11.03
CA SER A 92 -11.24 20.36 -10.69
C SER A 92 -10.91 19.13 -9.86
N LYS A 93 -11.93 18.60 -9.19
CA LYS A 93 -11.84 17.43 -8.29
C LYS A 93 -12.87 16.40 -8.70
N GLY A 94 -12.50 15.13 -8.58
CA GLY A 94 -13.43 14.01 -8.76
C GLY A 94 -14.21 13.70 -7.49
N GLU A 95 -14.92 12.58 -7.51
CA GLU A 95 -15.70 12.10 -6.37
C GLU A 95 -14.81 11.50 -5.29
N PRO A 96 -15.15 11.66 -4.00
CA PRO A 96 -14.38 11.11 -2.91
C PRO A 96 -14.53 9.59 -2.80
N THR A 97 -13.42 8.90 -2.54
CA THR A 97 -13.39 7.47 -2.22
C THR A 97 -12.84 7.30 -0.81
N LYS A 98 -13.58 6.57 0.05
CA LYS A 98 -13.15 6.29 1.43
C LYS A 98 -12.31 5.02 1.51
N ILE A 99 -11.26 5.07 2.34
CA ILE A 99 -10.46 3.92 2.74
C ILE A 99 -10.30 3.90 4.26
N THR A 100 -10.09 2.71 4.84
CA THR A 100 -9.72 2.56 6.25
C THR A 100 -8.48 1.68 6.32
N THR A 101 -7.40 2.21 6.89
CA THR A 101 -6.16 1.48 7.12
C THR A 101 -6.32 0.49 8.27
N THR A 102 -5.57 -0.59 8.23
CA THR A 102 -5.60 -1.65 9.24
C THR A 102 -4.45 -1.52 10.24
N ASN A 103 -4.50 -2.26 11.34
CA ASN A 103 -3.36 -2.43 12.24
C ASN A 103 -2.28 -3.28 11.57
N ALA A 104 -1.03 -3.03 11.96
CA ALA A 104 0.12 -3.78 11.45
C ALA A 104 1.15 -4.02 12.55
N VAL A 105 1.92 -5.11 12.38
CA VAL A 105 3.17 -5.32 13.10
C VAL A 105 4.23 -4.41 12.46
N VAL A 106 4.84 -3.55 13.27
CA VAL A 106 5.90 -2.64 12.82
C VAL A 106 7.25 -3.31 13.08
N LEU A 107 7.97 -3.60 12.00
CA LEU A 107 9.32 -4.17 12.02
C LEU A 107 10.34 -3.04 11.86
N GLU A 108 10.80 -2.47 12.97
CA GLU A 108 11.85 -1.43 12.96
C GLU A 108 13.19 -1.96 12.45
N ALA A 109 13.42 -3.27 12.62
CA ALA A 109 14.56 -4.00 12.07
C ALA A 109 14.12 -5.40 11.66
N ALA A 110 14.74 -5.93 10.59
CA ALA A 110 14.55 -7.31 10.18
C ALA A 110 15.08 -8.31 11.24
N GLY A 111 14.46 -9.47 11.34
CA GLY A 111 14.79 -10.50 12.33
C GLY A 111 14.11 -10.30 13.69
N LYS A 112 13.11 -9.41 13.81
CA LYS A 112 12.48 -9.05 15.08
C LYS A 112 11.05 -9.56 15.27
N LEU A 113 10.48 -10.22 14.27
CA LEU A 113 9.07 -10.65 14.32
C LEU A 113 8.81 -11.62 15.48
N GLU A 114 9.70 -12.60 15.72
CA GLU A 114 9.51 -13.59 16.78
C GLU A 114 9.51 -12.95 18.18
N GLU A 115 10.35 -11.93 18.38
CA GLU A 115 10.41 -11.17 19.64
C GLU A 115 9.10 -10.36 19.84
N LEU A 116 8.54 -9.78 18.77
CA LEU A 116 7.34 -8.95 18.83
C LEU A 116 6.05 -9.77 19.01
N ILE A 117 5.96 -10.94 18.37
CA ILE A 117 4.77 -11.79 18.43
C ILE A 117 4.78 -12.71 19.66
N GLY A 118 5.96 -13.14 20.10
CA GLY A 118 6.13 -13.99 21.26
C GLY A 118 5.44 -15.36 21.14
N GLU A 119 4.85 -15.82 22.24
CA GLU A 119 4.20 -17.14 22.33
C GLU A 119 2.87 -17.22 21.54
N ASP A 120 2.27 -16.10 21.21
CA ASP A 120 0.98 -16.04 20.51
C ASP A 120 1.06 -16.33 19.00
N LYS A 121 2.25 -16.68 18.48
CA LYS A 121 2.50 -16.86 17.05
C LYS A 121 1.50 -17.78 16.32
N TYR A 122 0.92 -18.75 17.00
CA TYR A 122 -0.06 -19.67 16.40
C TYR A 122 -1.53 -19.23 16.54
N SER A 123 -1.77 -18.07 17.16
CA SER A 123 -3.14 -17.54 17.32
C SER A 123 -3.63 -16.72 16.13
N TYR A 124 -2.72 -16.21 15.31
CA TYR A 124 -3.02 -15.30 14.21
C TYR A 124 -3.57 -16.04 12.97
N THR A 125 -4.62 -15.48 12.38
CA THR A 125 -5.17 -15.91 11.08
C THR A 125 -4.83 -14.93 9.96
N GLU A 126 -4.53 -13.68 10.31
CA GLU A 126 -4.09 -12.65 9.37
C GLU A 126 -3.10 -11.69 10.04
N LEU A 127 -2.14 -11.19 9.28
CA LEU A 127 -1.17 -10.20 9.71
C LEU A 127 -0.88 -9.21 8.59
N SER A 128 -0.67 -7.95 8.98
CA SER A 128 -0.14 -6.89 8.11
C SER A 128 1.18 -6.41 8.68
N PHE A 129 2.12 -6.05 7.80
CA PHE A 129 3.47 -5.65 8.19
C PHE A 129 3.86 -4.29 7.65
N VAL A 130 4.63 -3.55 8.44
CA VAL A 130 5.33 -2.32 8.05
C VAL A 130 6.80 -2.49 8.40
N GLY A 131 7.70 -2.08 7.50
CA GLY A 131 9.14 -2.07 7.75
C GLY A 131 9.88 -3.24 7.12
N SER A 132 11.09 -3.53 7.62
CA SER A 132 12.01 -4.48 6.99
C SER A 132 11.85 -5.89 7.53
N MET A 133 11.87 -6.87 6.62
CA MET A 133 11.84 -8.30 6.95
C MET A 133 12.86 -9.07 6.11
N ASN A 134 13.36 -10.18 6.64
CA ASN A 134 14.34 -11.05 5.99
C ASN A 134 13.96 -12.54 6.11
N GLY A 135 14.92 -13.44 5.93
CA GLY A 135 14.68 -14.88 5.99
C GLY A 135 14.13 -15.39 7.32
N ASP A 136 14.44 -14.72 8.43
CA ASP A 136 13.95 -15.11 9.76
C ASP A 136 12.45 -14.90 9.87
N GLU A 137 11.92 -13.73 9.41
CA GLU A 137 10.49 -13.47 9.33
C GLU A 137 9.79 -14.46 8.41
N LEU A 138 10.33 -14.71 7.22
CA LEU A 138 9.72 -15.64 6.27
C LEU A 138 9.64 -17.07 6.82
N ASN A 139 10.66 -17.52 7.53
CA ASN A 139 10.65 -18.82 8.19
C ASN A 139 9.59 -18.89 9.31
N LEU A 140 9.48 -17.83 10.12
CA LEU A 140 8.47 -17.74 11.17
C LEU A 140 7.05 -17.69 10.58
N LEU A 141 6.80 -16.90 9.55
CA LEU A 141 5.50 -16.85 8.85
C LEU A 141 5.11 -18.23 8.29
N ARG A 142 6.08 -18.99 7.78
CA ARG A 142 5.85 -20.36 7.34
C ARG A 142 5.37 -21.26 8.48
N GLN A 143 6.03 -21.18 9.67
CA GLN A 143 5.60 -21.91 10.86
C GLN A 143 4.19 -21.49 11.29
N MET A 144 3.89 -20.21 11.25
CA MET A 144 2.56 -19.67 11.56
C MET A 144 1.49 -20.10 10.56
N ALA A 145 1.88 -20.43 9.33
CA ALA A 145 1.00 -20.94 8.27
C ALA A 145 0.87 -22.50 8.26
N GLY A 146 1.38 -23.19 9.28
CA GLY A 146 1.14 -24.62 9.47
C GLY A 146 2.29 -25.56 9.08
N ARG A 147 3.47 -25.04 8.70
CA ARG A 147 4.65 -25.85 8.34
C ARG A 147 5.94 -25.26 8.88
N ASP A 148 6.80 -26.09 9.49
CA ASP A 148 8.13 -25.66 9.89
C ASP A 148 9.14 -25.68 8.71
N PHE A 149 10.39 -25.34 8.99
CA PHE A 149 11.47 -25.34 8.00
C PHE A 149 11.66 -26.71 7.31
N TYR A 150 11.48 -27.80 8.04
CA TYR A 150 11.65 -29.16 7.53
C TYR A 150 10.37 -29.73 6.88
N GLY A 151 9.28 -28.96 6.85
CA GLY A 151 7.99 -29.37 6.30
C GLY A 151 7.09 -30.13 7.27
N ASN A 152 7.47 -30.24 8.55
CA ASN A 152 6.61 -30.82 9.58
C ASN A 152 5.43 -29.90 9.87
N GLU A 153 4.32 -30.48 10.32
CA GLU A 153 3.14 -29.74 10.69
C GLU A 153 3.35 -28.92 11.97
N THR A 154 2.82 -27.70 11.98
CA THR A 154 2.75 -26.83 13.15
C THR A 154 1.30 -26.48 13.46
N PRO A 155 0.98 -26.00 14.69
CA PRO A 155 -0.37 -25.53 15.01
C PRO A 155 -0.79 -24.24 14.32
N GLY A 156 0.05 -23.70 13.43
CA GLY A 156 -0.17 -22.44 12.75
C GLY A 156 -1.42 -22.46 11.86
N LYS A 157 -2.14 -21.33 11.85
CA LYS A 157 -3.37 -21.12 11.11
C LYS A 157 -3.42 -19.79 10.38
N LEU A 158 -2.26 -19.21 10.12
CA LEU A 158 -2.12 -17.96 9.37
C LEU A 158 -2.50 -18.20 7.90
N GLU A 159 -3.54 -17.52 7.43
CA GLU A 159 -4.11 -17.67 6.10
C GLU A 159 -3.84 -16.45 5.20
N ARG A 160 -3.69 -15.26 5.81
CA ARG A 160 -3.54 -14.01 5.08
C ARG A 160 -2.42 -13.16 5.65
N ILE A 161 -1.59 -12.63 4.75
CA ILE A 161 -0.56 -11.64 5.06
C ILE A 161 -0.69 -10.44 4.12
N ASN A 162 -0.47 -9.24 4.65
CA ASN A 162 -0.37 -8.01 3.86
C ASN A 162 1.05 -7.46 4.00
N LEU A 163 1.77 -7.45 2.89
CA LEU A 163 3.16 -6.99 2.78
C LEU A 163 3.29 -5.67 2.01
N ALA A 164 2.18 -4.97 1.76
CA ALA A 164 2.18 -3.75 0.93
C ALA A 164 3.15 -2.66 1.43
N ASP A 165 3.36 -2.59 2.76
CA ASP A 165 4.26 -1.63 3.41
C ASP A 165 5.50 -2.30 4.02
N ALA A 166 5.72 -3.57 3.70
CA ALA A 166 6.92 -4.30 4.10
C ALA A 166 7.98 -4.23 2.99
N LYS A 167 9.24 -4.26 3.41
CA LYS A 167 10.40 -4.32 2.52
C LYS A 167 11.19 -5.60 2.82
N ILE A 168 11.43 -6.42 1.80
CA ILE A 168 12.32 -7.57 1.91
C ILE A 168 13.76 -7.07 1.82
N VAL A 169 14.59 -7.46 2.78
CA VAL A 169 16.02 -7.12 2.84
C VAL A 169 16.86 -8.39 2.92
N ALA A 170 18.11 -8.30 2.51
CA ALA A 170 19.06 -9.39 2.65
C ALA A 170 19.30 -9.73 4.12
N GLY A 171 19.58 -10.99 4.42
CA GLY A 171 19.96 -11.47 5.75
C GLY A 171 18.98 -12.46 6.36
N GLY A 172 19.19 -12.76 7.64
CA GLY A 172 18.50 -13.84 8.33
C GLY A 172 18.93 -15.24 7.87
N GLY A 173 18.30 -16.26 8.41
CA GLY A 173 18.47 -17.64 7.99
C GLY A 173 17.73 -17.96 6.70
N ASN A 174 18.00 -19.16 6.17
CA ASN A 174 17.21 -19.70 5.07
C ASN A 174 15.76 -19.91 5.52
N TYR A 175 14.80 -19.47 4.72
CA TYR A 175 13.37 -19.66 5.01
C TYR A 175 12.81 -20.96 4.39
N VAL A 176 13.54 -21.53 3.44
CA VAL A 176 13.39 -22.87 2.86
C VAL A 176 14.79 -23.39 2.60
N GLU A 177 14.96 -24.71 2.47
CA GLU A 177 16.23 -25.33 2.14
C GLU A 177 16.88 -24.63 0.92
N SER A 178 18.10 -24.13 1.11
CA SER A 178 18.87 -23.39 0.10
C SER A 178 18.24 -22.09 -0.43
N ARG A 179 17.25 -21.53 0.26
CA ARG A 179 16.61 -20.26 -0.09
C ARG A 179 16.83 -19.20 0.99
N TYR A 180 17.23 -18.01 0.58
CA TYR A 180 17.49 -16.84 1.43
C TYR A 180 16.97 -15.56 0.78
N THR A 181 16.82 -14.52 1.55
CA THR A 181 16.38 -13.22 1.05
C THR A 181 17.55 -12.38 0.54
N GLN A 182 17.27 -11.63 -0.51
CA GLN A 182 18.08 -10.51 -0.98
C GLN A 182 17.21 -9.26 -0.95
N ASP A 183 17.80 -8.08 -1.14
CA ASP A 183 17.02 -6.85 -1.15
C ASP A 183 15.95 -6.90 -2.24
N ASP A 184 14.69 -6.74 -1.82
CA ASP A 184 13.48 -6.77 -2.65
C ASP A 184 13.27 -8.06 -3.47
N VAL A 185 13.97 -9.15 -3.12
CA VAL A 185 13.87 -10.45 -3.79
C VAL A 185 13.72 -11.58 -2.79
N VAL A 186 12.85 -12.51 -3.11
CA VAL A 186 12.73 -13.81 -2.43
C VAL A 186 13.35 -14.85 -3.35
N GLY A 187 14.51 -15.38 -2.97
CA GLY A 187 15.31 -16.33 -3.75
C GLY A 187 14.75 -17.75 -3.80
#